data_0cddeae75451d2bc3899e86394be89ed
#
_entry.id   0cddeae75451d2bc3899e86394be89ed
#
_cell.length_a   1.000
_cell.length_b   1.000
_cell.length_c   1.000
_cell.angle_alpha   90.00
_cell.angle_beta   90.00
_cell.angle_gamma   90.00
#
_symmetry.space_group_name_H-M   'P 1'
#
loop_
_entity.id
_entity.type
_entity.pdbx_description
1 polymer ?
#
loop_
_entity_poly.entity_id
_entity_poly.type
_entity_poly.pdbx_seq_one_letter_code
_entity_poly.pdbx_strand_id
1 'polypeptide(L)'
;ISFSSYSYKPAIIKDSILYFSQSFLKHPRKKSDWNKIPMFAFANLNTGKTGWSELRYPLIFNKDEDFKNVKLYDPEICYTYTGKDVVISLGQYDSIMVSSDFKHKISYNAKSRYLAHAYPHLQDGQIDLFKNIQIQGKLPHYSHLMYDKYRKVFYRFALMPDDNIKPFSNNPHQSFSIIILNKDYEIIGETKFPGNTYTHHLCFVGKKGLYISENNENNPQFDENKLVFRCFTLQDRKK
;
A
#
# COMPACT_ATOMS: atom_id res chain seq x y z
N ILE A 1 5.68 19.86 5.39
CA ILE A 1 4.89 18.65 5.68
C ILE A 1 3.71 18.69 4.72
N SER A 2 3.60 17.69 3.86
CA SER A 2 2.46 17.54 2.97
C SER A 2 1.56 16.45 3.51
N PHE A 3 0.28 16.75 3.66
CA PHE A 3 -0.74 15.77 3.99
C PHE A 3 -1.59 15.55 2.76
N SER A 4 -1.82 14.29 2.43
CA SER A 4 -2.73 13.92 1.37
C SER A 4 -3.65 12.81 1.87
N SER A 5 -4.94 12.92 1.59
CA SER A 5 -5.91 11.86 1.84
C SER A 5 -6.36 11.32 0.49
N TYR A 6 -6.26 10.00 0.34
CA TYR A 6 -6.72 9.25 -0.83
C TYR A 6 -7.57 8.07 -0.36
N SER A 7 -8.24 7.38 -1.26
CA SER A 7 -9.03 6.19 -0.94
C SER A 7 -8.23 5.09 -0.22
N TYR A 8 -6.92 5.03 -0.44
CA TYR A 8 -5.99 4.09 0.19
C TYR A 8 -5.15 4.72 1.33
N LYS A 9 -5.37 5.99 1.65
CA LYS A 9 -4.79 6.75 2.77
C LYS A 9 -5.88 7.63 3.41
N PRO A 10 -6.98 7.04 3.91
CA PRO A 10 -8.09 7.84 4.44
C PRO A 10 -7.69 8.57 5.72
N ALA A 11 -8.25 9.76 5.94
CA ALA A 11 -8.20 10.36 7.26
C ALA A 11 -8.97 9.46 8.24
N ILE A 12 -8.41 9.22 9.43
CA ILE A 12 -9.00 8.38 10.47
C ILE A 12 -9.43 9.26 11.64
N ILE A 13 -10.69 9.14 12.05
CA ILE A 13 -11.17 9.75 13.30
C ILE A 13 -11.34 8.64 14.33
N LYS A 14 -10.65 8.78 15.46
CA LYS A 14 -10.76 7.90 16.62
C LYS A 14 -10.70 8.73 17.90
N ASP A 15 -11.68 8.57 18.78
CA ASP A 15 -11.74 9.24 20.08
C ASP A 15 -11.54 10.77 19.99
N SER A 16 -12.23 11.42 19.02
CA SER A 16 -12.09 12.85 18.69
C SER A 16 -10.69 13.28 18.25
N ILE A 17 -9.85 12.34 17.85
CA ILE A 17 -8.54 12.61 17.27
C ILE A 17 -8.58 12.25 15.79
N LEU A 18 -8.19 13.20 14.96
CA LEU A 18 -8.04 13.05 13.53
C LEU A 18 -6.59 12.68 13.22
N TYR A 19 -6.36 11.54 12.55
CA TYR A 19 -5.06 11.06 12.15
C TYR A 19 -4.88 11.13 10.63
N PHE A 20 -3.68 11.52 10.19
CA PHE A 20 -3.26 11.56 8.80
C PHE A 20 -1.92 10.88 8.64
N SER A 21 -1.74 10.09 7.61
CA SER A 21 -0.39 9.65 7.25
C SER A 21 0.45 10.83 6.77
N GLN A 22 1.72 10.81 7.10
CA GLN A 22 2.65 11.77 6.53
C GLN A 22 3.35 11.20 5.29
N SER A 23 3.62 12.07 4.33
CA SER A 23 4.53 11.77 3.23
C SER A 23 5.94 12.22 3.58
N PHE A 24 6.94 11.45 3.17
CA PHE A 24 8.33 11.83 3.36
C PHE A 24 8.71 12.97 2.44
N LEU A 25 9.04 14.12 3.00
CA LEU A 25 9.65 15.22 2.24
C LEU A 25 11.18 15.13 2.21
N LYS A 26 11.75 14.35 3.10
CA LYS A 26 13.20 14.18 3.22
C LYS A 26 13.54 12.82 3.81
N HIS A 27 14.28 12.02 3.08
CA HIS A 27 14.75 10.73 3.57
C HIS A 27 15.73 10.88 4.75
N PRO A 28 15.65 10.01 5.74
CA PRO A 28 16.61 9.99 6.82
C PRO A 28 18.00 9.67 6.24
N ARG A 29 19.02 10.38 6.74
CA ARG A 29 20.41 10.20 6.28
C ARG A 29 21.06 8.93 6.84
N LYS A 30 20.53 8.42 7.96
CA LYS A 30 21.04 7.24 8.66
C LYS A 30 19.92 6.22 8.85
N LYS A 31 20.25 4.95 8.75
CA LYS A 31 19.33 3.83 9.03
C LYS A 31 18.74 3.93 10.45
N SER A 32 19.54 4.36 11.42
CA SER A 32 19.11 4.55 12.81
C SER A 32 18.07 5.65 13.02
N ASP A 33 17.83 6.49 12.03
CA ASP A 33 16.83 7.55 12.12
C ASP A 33 15.48 7.14 11.54
N TRP A 34 15.45 6.04 10.79
CA TRP A 34 14.25 5.54 10.15
C TRP A 34 13.13 5.20 11.14
N ASN A 35 13.45 4.45 12.17
CA ASN A 35 12.49 4.06 13.20
C ASN A 35 12.12 5.18 14.19
N LYS A 36 12.69 6.37 14.02
CA LYS A 36 12.31 7.57 14.80
C LYS A 36 11.19 8.37 14.09
N ILE A 37 10.93 8.08 12.82
CA ILE A 37 9.94 8.82 12.02
C ILE A 37 8.53 8.37 12.39
N PRO A 38 7.64 9.30 12.79
CA PRO A 38 6.26 8.98 13.06
C PRO A 38 5.52 8.65 11.77
N MET A 39 4.60 7.68 11.82
CA MET A 39 3.80 7.29 10.64
C MET A 39 2.60 8.23 10.43
N PHE A 40 2.08 8.82 11.51
CA PHE A 40 0.89 9.67 11.47
C PHE A 40 1.12 10.99 12.21
N ALA A 41 0.53 12.05 11.68
CA ALA A 41 0.24 13.25 12.43
C ALA A 41 -1.18 13.15 13.00
N PHE A 42 -1.46 13.93 14.05
CA PHE A 42 -2.79 14.01 14.61
C PHE A 42 -3.23 15.43 14.91
N ALA A 43 -4.55 15.64 14.96
CA ALA A 43 -5.20 16.82 15.49
C ALA A 43 -6.33 16.39 16.42
N ASN A 44 -6.30 16.84 17.66
CA ASN A 44 -7.39 16.64 18.60
C ASN A 44 -8.50 17.64 18.30
N LEU A 45 -9.67 17.17 17.94
CA LEU A 45 -10.79 17.98 17.47
C LEU A 45 -11.45 18.77 18.61
N ASN A 46 -11.30 18.33 19.86
CA ASN A 46 -11.88 19.02 21.02
C ASN A 46 -10.98 20.15 21.54
N THR A 47 -9.65 19.97 21.47
CA THR A 47 -8.70 20.91 22.08
C THR A 47 -7.90 21.73 21.07
N GLY A 48 -7.95 21.37 19.78
CA GLY A 48 -7.11 21.93 18.73
C GLY A 48 -5.63 21.52 18.80
N LYS A 49 -5.24 20.69 19.77
CA LYS A 49 -3.85 20.23 19.90
C LYS A 49 -3.46 19.37 18.72
N THR A 50 -2.32 19.69 18.12
CA THR A 50 -1.71 18.91 17.02
C THR A 50 -0.40 18.29 17.45
N GLY A 51 0.02 17.23 16.75
CA GLY A 51 1.29 16.55 17.03
C GLY A 51 1.52 15.34 16.15
N TRP A 52 2.47 14.51 16.58
CA TRP A 52 2.84 13.28 15.92
C TRP A 52 2.46 12.07 16.76
N SER A 53 1.96 11.00 16.10
CA SER A 53 1.73 9.73 16.77
C SER A 53 3.05 9.14 17.27
N GLU A 54 2.97 8.26 18.26
CA GLU A 54 4.13 7.50 18.72
C GLU A 54 4.42 6.30 17.83
N LEU A 55 3.50 5.93 16.94
CA LEU A 55 3.69 4.86 15.97
C LEU A 55 4.78 5.24 14.96
N ARG A 56 5.82 4.41 14.87
CA ARG A 56 7.02 4.66 14.06
C ARG A 56 7.12 3.66 12.90
N TYR A 57 7.82 4.06 11.83
CA TYR A 57 8.17 3.15 10.75
C TYR A 57 8.98 1.96 11.28
N PRO A 58 8.77 0.75 10.74
CA PRO A 58 9.61 -0.39 11.08
C PRO A 58 10.99 -0.25 10.44
N LEU A 59 12.00 -0.87 11.03
CA LEU A 59 13.27 -1.10 10.35
C LEU A 59 13.06 -2.21 9.31
N ILE A 60 12.89 -1.81 8.06
CA ILE A 60 12.66 -2.75 6.94
C ILE A 60 13.97 -3.20 6.27
N PHE A 61 15.11 -2.65 6.69
CA PHE A 61 16.40 -2.91 6.08
C PHE A 61 17.25 -3.79 6.98
N ASN A 62 17.65 -4.95 6.47
CA ASN A 62 18.52 -5.86 7.20
C ASN A 62 20.00 -5.43 7.12
N LYS A 63 20.44 -4.84 6.01
CA LYS A 63 21.82 -4.42 5.76
C LYS A 63 21.92 -2.92 5.53
N ASP A 64 23.07 -2.33 5.83
CA ASP A 64 23.32 -0.90 5.56
C ASP A 64 23.40 -0.59 4.07
N GLU A 65 23.78 -1.58 3.25
CA GLU A 65 23.78 -1.48 1.79
C GLU A 65 22.35 -1.33 1.24
N ASP A 66 21.37 -2.08 1.78
CA ASP A 66 19.97 -1.96 1.41
C ASP A 66 19.47 -0.54 1.70
N PHE A 67 19.90 0.05 2.82
CA PHE A 67 19.51 1.41 3.18
C PHE A 67 20.11 2.46 2.24
N LYS A 68 21.34 2.29 1.79
CA LYS A 68 21.97 3.19 0.80
C LYS A 68 21.20 3.18 -0.52
N ASN A 69 20.71 2.02 -0.92
CA ASN A 69 19.96 1.81 -2.15
C ASN A 69 18.53 2.40 -2.06
N VAL A 70 17.96 2.48 -0.86
CA VAL A 70 16.58 2.94 -0.61
C VAL A 70 16.44 4.45 -0.43
N LYS A 71 17.52 5.23 -0.47
CA LYS A 71 17.46 6.71 -0.38
C LYS A 71 16.48 7.38 -1.36
N LEU A 72 16.00 6.62 -2.33
CA LEU A 72 15.13 7.05 -3.39
C LEU A 72 13.67 6.57 -3.22
N TYR A 73 13.39 5.76 -2.19
CA TYR A 73 12.04 5.24 -1.98
C TYR A 73 11.30 6.05 -0.93
N ASP A 74 10.22 6.68 -1.36
CA ASP A 74 9.13 6.99 -0.46
C ASP A 74 8.45 5.65 -0.13
N PRO A 75 8.48 5.16 1.12
CA PRO A 75 7.74 3.97 1.47
C PRO A 75 6.27 4.28 1.27
N GLU A 76 5.73 3.80 0.17
CA GLU A 76 4.32 3.95 -0.09
C GLU A 76 3.56 3.33 1.07
N ILE A 77 2.95 4.18 1.89
CA ILE A 77 2.12 3.77 3.00
C ILE A 77 0.68 3.69 2.53
N CYS A 78 0.09 2.52 2.63
CA CYS A 78 -1.34 2.30 2.46
C CYS A 78 -1.90 1.77 3.76
N TYR A 79 -3.10 2.17 4.12
CA TYR A 79 -3.71 1.69 5.34
C TYR A 79 -5.23 1.71 5.26
N THR A 80 -5.86 0.94 6.12
CA THR A 80 -7.30 0.91 6.31
C THR A 80 -7.63 0.93 7.80
N TYR A 81 -8.85 1.34 8.14
CA TYR A 81 -9.32 1.39 9.52
C TYR A 81 -10.55 0.50 9.68
N THR A 82 -10.52 -0.39 10.67
CA THR A 82 -11.59 -1.36 10.93
C THR A 82 -12.71 -0.82 11.83
N GLY A 83 -12.57 0.40 12.34
CA GLY A 83 -13.37 0.97 13.44
C GLY A 83 -12.69 0.77 14.80
N LYS A 84 -11.70 -0.13 14.90
CA LYS A 84 -10.91 -0.39 16.11
C LYS A 84 -9.41 -0.24 15.83
N ASP A 85 -8.92 -0.94 14.83
CA ASP A 85 -7.50 -1.04 14.52
C ASP A 85 -7.18 -0.34 13.20
N VAL A 86 -6.05 0.35 13.13
CA VAL A 86 -5.43 0.75 11.88
C VAL A 86 -4.53 -0.40 11.41
N VAL A 87 -4.76 -0.85 10.18
CA VAL A 87 -3.97 -1.88 9.51
C VAL A 87 -3.17 -1.22 8.40
N ILE A 88 -1.86 -1.40 8.41
CA ILE A 88 -0.90 -0.63 7.60
C ILE A 88 -0.10 -1.58 6.73
N SER A 89 0.04 -1.24 5.45
CA SER A 89 0.91 -1.88 4.47
C SER A 89 1.94 -0.87 3.97
N LEU A 90 3.20 -1.28 3.90
CA LEU A 90 4.24 -0.51 3.24
C LEU A 90 4.61 -1.18 1.92
N GLY A 91 4.93 -0.39 0.91
CA GLY A 91 5.20 -0.88 -0.45
C GLY A 91 6.31 -1.92 -0.54
N GLN A 92 7.33 -1.82 0.31
CA GLN A 92 8.49 -2.70 0.30
C GLN A 92 8.60 -3.61 1.53
N TYR A 93 7.50 -3.83 2.26
CA TYR A 93 7.51 -4.62 3.49
C TYR A 93 6.54 -5.79 3.40
N ASP A 94 7.03 -7.02 3.57
CA ASP A 94 6.25 -8.25 3.44
C ASP A 94 5.14 -8.41 4.47
N SER A 95 5.30 -7.76 5.60
CA SER A 95 4.31 -7.84 6.67
C SER A 95 3.33 -6.65 6.60
N ILE A 96 2.16 -6.84 7.13
CA ILE A 96 1.29 -5.75 7.56
C ILE A 96 1.53 -5.44 9.03
N MET A 97 1.24 -4.21 9.44
CA MET A 97 1.31 -3.78 10.82
C MET A 97 -0.08 -3.40 11.30
N VAL A 98 -0.39 -3.78 12.54
CA VAL A 98 -1.68 -3.52 13.18
C VAL A 98 -1.45 -2.72 14.45
N SER A 99 -2.19 -1.63 14.63
CA SER A 99 -2.15 -0.80 15.82
C SER A 99 -3.56 -0.40 16.24
N SER A 100 -3.87 -0.57 17.51
CA SER A 100 -5.15 -0.14 18.08
C SER A 100 -5.08 1.23 18.75
N ASP A 101 -3.88 1.77 19.01
CA ASP A 101 -3.66 2.97 19.82
C ASP A 101 -2.76 4.02 19.15
N PHE A 102 -2.30 3.80 17.92
CA PHE A 102 -1.34 4.64 17.20
C PHE A 102 0.02 4.81 17.90
N LYS A 103 0.36 3.87 18.79
CA LYS A 103 1.63 3.82 19.54
C LYS A 103 2.35 2.49 19.33
N HIS A 104 1.69 1.41 19.69
CA HIS A 104 2.22 0.06 19.61
C HIS A 104 1.75 -0.61 18.32
N LYS A 105 2.57 -1.50 17.79
CA LYS A 105 2.24 -2.26 16.59
C LYS A 105 2.62 -3.72 16.73
N ILE A 106 1.82 -4.58 16.12
CA ILE A 106 2.10 -5.99 15.92
C ILE A 106 2.22 -6.20 14.41
N SER A 107 3.23 -6.94 13.99
CA SER A 107 3.45 -7.26 12.57
C SER A 107 3.00 -8.69 12.28
N TYR A 108 2.27 -8.85 11.17
CA TYR A 108 1.78 -10.13 10.67
C TYR A 108 2.34 -10.38 9.28
N ASN A 109 2.77 -11.60 8.99
CA ASN A 109 3.25 -11.97 7.67
C ASN A 109 2.09 -11.88 6.65
N ALA A 110 2.30 -11.10 5.61
CA ALA A 110 1.35 -10.91 4.51
C ALA A 110 2.08 -10.91 3.16
N LYS A 111 3.13 -11.75 3.05
CA LYS A 111 3.97 -11.87 1.85
C LYS A 111 3.19 -12.49 0.71
N SER A 112 3.29 -11.84 -0.47
CA SER A 112 2.84 -12.44 -1.72
C SER A 112 3.71 -13.64 -2.09
N ARG A 113 3.09 -14.73 -2.53
CA ARG A 113 3.80 -15.88 -3.12
C ARG A 113 4.37 -15.59 -4.51
N TYR A 114 3.96 -14.48 -5.14
CA TYR A 114 4.37 -14.10 -6.48
C TYR A 114 5.46 -13.02 -6.50
N LEU A 115 5.74 -12.38 -5.36
CA LEU A 115 6.81 -11.38 -5.28
C LEU A 115 8.08 -11.99 -4.72
N ALA A 116 9.13 -11.98 -5.52
CA ALA A 116 10.47 -12.17 -5.00
C ALA A 116 10.96 -10.83 -4.43
N HIS A 117 11.51 -10.83 -3.22
CA HIS A 117 12.18 -9.65 -2.70
C HIS A 117 13.42 -9.34 -3.52
N ALA A 118 13.39 -8.19 -4.14
CA ALA A 118 14.60 -7.59 -4.66
C ALA A 118 14.53 -6.09 -4.34
N TYR A 119 15.27 -5.66 -3.34
CA TYR A 119 15.66 -4.26 -3.31
C TYR A 119 16.56 -4.03 -4.52
N PRO A 120 16.26 -3.07 -5.39
CA PRO A 120 17.11 -2.81 -6.53
C PRO A 120 18.46 -2.33 -6.04
N HIS A 121 19.53 -2.89 -6.55
CA HIS A 121 20.84 -2.30 -6.44
C HIS A 121 20.87 -1.03 -7.31
N LEU A 122 20.69 0.11 -6.67
CA LEU A 122 20.84 1.40 -7.34
C LEU A 122 22.33 1.73 -7.37
N GLN A 123 22.87 1.92 -8.58
CA GLN A 123 24.25 2.39 -8.74
C GLN A 123 24.40 3.79 -8.12
N ASP A 124 25.52 4.04 -7.45
CA ASP A 124 25.85 5.35 -6.89
C ASP A 124 25.81 6.41 -7.99
N GLY A 125 24.85 7.31 -7.91
CA GLY A 125 24.68 8.44 -8.80
C GLY A 125 23.50 9.31 -8.36
N GLN A 126 23.52 10.56 -8.74
CA GLN A 126 22.37 11.46 -8.58
C GLN A 126 21.28 10.96 -9.56
N ILE A 127 20.30 10.25 -9.02
CA ILE A 127 19.12 9.86 -9.78
C ILE A 127 18.15 11.03 -9.70
N ASP A 128 17.80 11.60 -10.84
CA ASP A 128 16.76 12.63 -10.89
C ASP A 128 15.39 12.03 -10.53
N LEU A 129 14.43 12.91 -10.21
CA LEU A 129 13.09 12.52 -9.80
C LEU A 129 12.40 11.63 -10.85
N PHE A 130 12.57 11.92 -12.15
CA PHE A 130 11.93 11.16 -13.23
C PHE A 130 12.48 9.72 -13.32
N LYS A 131 13.79 9.58 -13.23
CA LYS A 131 14.45 8.27 -13.25
C LYS A 131 14.07 7.44 -12.03
N ASN A 132 13.92 8.10 -10.88
CA ASN A 132 13.46 7.46 -9.65
C ASN A 132 12.02 6.92 -9.80
N ILE A 133 11.09 7.73 -10.31
CA ILE A 133 9.71 7.31 -10.58
C ILE A 133 9.66 6.14 -11.57
N GLN A 134 10.50 6.16 -12.62
CA GLN A 134 10.62 5.04 -13.55
C GLN A 134 11.07 3.75 -12.87
N ILE A 135 12.10 3.84 -12.03
CA ILE A 135 12.63 2.68 -11.32
C ILE A 135 11.57 2.12 -10.37
N GLN A 136 10.92 2.98 -9.58
CA GLN A 136 9.87 2.56 -8.64
C GLN A 136 8.72 1.85 -9.33
N GLY A 137 8.25 2.38 -10.46
CA GLY A 137 7.16 1.78 -11.22
C GLY A 137 7.48 0.40 -11.80
N LYS A 138 8.77 0.09 -12.06
CA LYS A 138 9.23 -1.21 -12.57
C LYS A 138 9.39 -2.27 -11.50
N LEU A 139 9.44 -1.87 -10.24
CA LEU A 139 9.75 -2.79 -9.15
C LEU A 139 8.50 -3.46 -8.59
N PRO A 140 8.64 -4.70 -8.10
CA PRO A 140 7.57 -5.33 -7.36
C PRO A 140 7.33 -4.57 -6.05
N HIS A 141 6.08 -4.29 -5.75
CA HIS A 141 5.72 -3.59 -4.50
C HIS A 141 4.28 -3.87 -4.08
N TYR A 142 3.99 -3.62 -2.81
CA TYR A 142 2.62 -3.64 -2.31
C TYR A 142 2.02 -2.24 -2.44
N SER A 143 0.79 -2.17 -2.95
CA SER A 143 0.09 -0.90 -3.13
C SER A 143 -1.10 -0.78 -2.16
N HIS A 144 -2.29 -1.10 -2.60
CA HIS A 144 -3.51 -0.89 -1.85
C HIS A 144 -3.69 -1.90 -0.72
N LEU A 145 -4.32 -1.45 0.37
CA LEU A 145 -4.84 -2.30 1.44
C LEU A 145 -6.26 -1.86 1.76
N MET A 146 -7.21 -2.78 1.67
CA MET A 146 -8.62 -2.49 1.86
C MET A 146 -9.24 -3.45 2.87
N TYR A 147 -10.09 -2.93 3.78
CA TYR A 147 -10.88 -3.75 4.68
C TYR A 147 -12.28 -3.98 4.13
N ASP A 148 -12.66 -5.24 4.00
CA ASP A 148 -14.01 -5.66 3.67
C ASP A 148 -14.81 -5.88 4.96
N LYS A 149 -15.58 -4.88 5.35
CA LYS A 149 -16.42 -4.92 6.54
C LYS A 149 -17.55 -5.95 6.48
N TYR A 150 -17.94 -6.35 5.28
CA TYR A 150 -19.05 -7.31 5.08
C TYR A 150 -18.57 -8.75 5.28
N ARG A 151 -17.33 -9.07 4.87
CA ARG A 151 -16.74 -10.41 4.94
C ARG A 151 -15.67 -10.51 6.03
N LYS A 152 -15.32 -9.37 6.67
CA LYS A 152 -14.27 -9.25 7.70
C LYS A 152 -12.92 -9.80 7.23
N VAL A 153 -12.54 -9.42 6.01
CA VAL A 153 -11.25 -9.78 5.40
C VAL A 153 -10.52 -8.52 4.92
N PHE A 154 -9.24 -8.68 4.64
CA PHE A 154 -8.43 -7.63 4.04
C PHE A 154 -7.96 -8.06 2.66
N TYR A 155 -7.93 -7.13 1.73
CA TYR A 155 -7.36 -7.27 0.40
C TYR A 155 -6.09 -6.44 0.33
N ARG A 156 -4.95 -7.10 0.15
CA ARG A 156 -3.64 -6.46 -0.06
C ARG A 156 -3.20 -6.69 -1.48
N PHE A 157 -2.93 -5.61 -2.20
CA PHE A 157 -2.51 -5.66 -3.60
C PHE A 157 -0.98 -5.76 -3.69
N ALA A 158 -0.50 -6.68 -4.51
CA ALA A 158 0.91 -6.89 -4.80
C ALA A 158 1.13 -6.74 -6.32
N LEU A 159 1.87 -5.71 -6.72
CA LEU A 159 2.14 -5.40 -8.12
C LEU A 159 3.41 -6.12 -8.57
N MET A 160 3.32 -6.78 -9.73
CA MET A 160 4.43 -7.52 -10.31
C MET A 160 5.40 -6.57 -11.01
N PRO A 161 6.70 -6.91 -11.13
CA PRO A 161 7.64 -6.10 -11.90
C PRO A 161 7.18 -5.98 -13.36
N ASP A 162 7.39 -4.81 -13.95
CA ASP A 162 7.11 -4.57 -15.38
C ASP A 162 8.16 -3.62 -15.98
N ASP A 163 8.94 -4.12 -16.92
CA ASP A 163 9.98 -3.35 -17.60
C ASP A 163 9.41 -2.33 -18.60
N ASN A 164 8.15 -2.47 -18.99
CA ASN A 164 7.50 -1.63 -20.00
C ASN A 164 6.77 -0.41 -19.44
N ILE A 165 6.81 -0.18 -18.13
CA ILE A 165 6.15 0.97 -17.51
C ILE A 165 6.72 2.27 -18.06
N LYS A 166 5.84 3.11 -18.59
CA LYS A 166 6.15 4.49 -18.93
C LYS A 166 5.98 5.38 -17.70
N PRO A 167 6.89 6.33 -17.46
CA PRO A 167 6.74 7.29 -16.37
C PRO A 167 5.41 8.01 -16.50
N PHE A 168 4.75 8.24 -15.37
CA PHE A 168 3.48 8.96 -15.31
C PHE A 168 2.33 8.34 -16.13
N SER A 169 2.43 7.08 -16.53
CA SER A 169 1.30 6.38 -17.11
C SER A 169 0.25 6.14 -16.04
N ASN A 170 -0.95 6.64 -16.27
CA ASN A 170 -2.10 6.39 -15.39
C ASN A 170 -2.62 4.96 -15.49
N ASN A 171 -2.17 4.21 -16.51
CA ASN A 171 -2.61 2.86 -16.79
C ASN A 171 -1.42 1.89 -16.74
N PRO A 172 -1.13 1.34 -15.57
CA PRO A 172 -0.07 0.36 -15.44
C PRO A 172 -0.39 -0.90 -16.23
N HIS A 173 0.56 -1.30 -17.08
CA HIS A 173 0.50 -2.60 -17.77
C HIS A 173 0.69 -3.78 -16.81
N GLN A 174 1.07 -3.49 -15.58
CA GLN A 174 1.46 -4.48 -14.58
C GLN A 174 0.35 -5.48 -14.28
N SER A 175 0.72 -6.74 -14.28
CA SER A 175 -0.06 -7.75 -13.58
C SER A 175 0.08 -7.53 -12.07
N PHE A 176 -0.93 -7.98 -11.32
CA PHE A 176 -0.91 -7.88 -9.87
C PHE A 176 -1.54 -9.11 -9.24
N SER A 177 -1.35 -9.28 -7.95
CA SER A 177 -2.11 -10.25 -7.17
C SER A 177 -2.82 -9.58 -6.01
N ILE A 178 -3.85 -10.22 -5.50
CA ILE A 178 -4.56 -9.81 -4.30
C ILE A 178 -4.42 -10.90 -3.27
N ILE A 179 -3.72 -10.58 -2.18
CA ILE A 179 -3.60 -11.39 -1.00
C ILE A 179 -4.84 -11.14 -0.15
N ILE A 180 -5.49 -12.21 0.31
CA ILE A 180 -6.67 -12.15 1.16
C ILE A 180 -6.26 -12.59 2.55
N LEU A 181 -6.48 -11.70 3.54
CA LEU A 181 -6.23 -12.01 4.94
C LEU A 181 -7.56 -12.07 5.69
N ASN A 182 -7.66 -13.01 6.64
CA ASN A 182 -8.82 -13.12 7.52
C ASN A 182 -8.79 -12.03 8.62
N LYS A 183 -9.80 -12.05 9.50
CA LYS A 183 -9.90 -11.11 10.64
C LYS A 183 -8.75 -11.21 11.65
N ASP A 184 -8.03 -12.33 11.67
CA ASP A 184 -6.88 -12.61 12.53
C ASP A 184 -5.54 -12.32 11.82
N TYR A 185 -5.62 -11.69 10.63
CA TYR A 185 -4.50 -11.27 9.77
C TYR A 185 -3.70 -12.44 9.16
N GLU A 186 -4.30 -13.63 9.06
CA GLU A 186 -3.72 -14.79 8.40
C GLU A 186 -4.06 -14.80 6.92
N ILE A 187 -3.11 -15.21 6.07
CA ILE A 187 -3.34 -15.36 4.62
C ILE A 187 -4.25 -16.57 4.39
N ILE A 188 -5.44 -16.32 3.85
CA ILE A 188 -6.41 -17.36 3.48
C ILE A 188 -6.47 -17.62 1.97
N GLY A 189 -5.88 -16.75 1.17
CA GLY A 189 -5.81 -16.92 -0.28
C GLY A 189 -5.01 -15.83 -0.96
N GLU A 190 -4.66 -16.09 -2.22
CA GLU A 190 -4.07 -15.11 -3.12
C GLU A 190 -4.43 -15.46 -4.56
N THR A 191 -4.87 -14.47 -5.32
CA THR A 191 -5.24 -14.61 -6.74
C THR A 191 -4.47 -13.62 -7.59
N LYS A 192 -3.88 -14.09 -8.69
CA LYS A 192 -3.17 -13.28 -9.67
C LYS A 192 -4.14 -12.78 -10.75
N PHE A 193 -3.97 -11.52 -11.14
CA PHE A 193 -4.72 -10.84 -12.18
C PHE A 193 -3.78 -10.50 -13.34
N PRO A 194 -4.22 -10.69 -14.60
CA PRO A 194 -3.41 -10.37 -15.76
C PRO A 194 -3.18 -8.86 -15.88
N GLY A 195 -2.06 -8.47 -16.45
CA GLY A 195 -1.80 -7.11 -16.88
C GLY A 195 -2.73 -6.68 -18.00
N ASN A 196 -2.81 -5.38 -18.28
CA ASN A 196 -3.58 -4.79 -19.38
C ASN A 196 -5.10 -5.04 -19.34
N THR A 197 -5.63 -5.57 -18.25
CA THR A 197 -7.08 -5.90 -18.15
C THR A 197 -7.77 -5.02 -17.12
N TYR A 198 -7.17 -4.84 -15.96
CA TYR A 198 -7.76 -4.15 -14.84
C TYR A 198 -6.98 -2.91 -14.47
N THR A 199 -7.67 -1.91 -13.95
CA THR A 199 -7.09 -0.72 -13.34
C THR A 199 -7.13 -0.88 -11.82
N HIS A 200 -6.05 -1.42 -11.24
CA HIS A 200 -6.00 -1.86 -9.84
C HIS A 200 -6.27 -0.74 -8.82
N HIS A 201 -5.94 0.51 -9.14
CA HIS A 201 -6.19 1.65 -8.25
C HIS A 201 -7.64 2.17 -8.30
N LEU A 202 -8.44 1.75 -9.29
CA LEU A 202 -9.87 1.98 -9.35
C LEU A 202 -10.60 0.74 -8.84
N CYS A 203 -10.69 0.62 -7.53
CA CYS A 203 -11.33 -0.49 -6.87
C CYS A 203 -12.07 -0.04 -5.60
N PHE A 204 -13.07 -0.78 -5.20
CA PHE A 204 -13.82 -0.56 -3.96
C PHE A 204 -14.47 -1.83 -3.45
N VAL A 205 -14.78 -1.85 -2.16
CA VAL A 205 -15.51 -2.95 -1.51
C VAL A 205 -16.99 -2.64 -1.47
N GLY A 206 -17.80 -3.50 -2.05
CA GLY A 206 -19.27 -3.46 -1.98
C GLY A 206 -19.88 -4.65 -1.24
N LYS A 207 -21.18 -4.61 -1.00
CA LYS A 207 -21.90 -5.71 -0.32
C LYS A 207 -21.72 -7.07 -1.00
N LYS A 208 -21.62 -7.10 -2.32
CA LYS A 208 -21.50 -8.34 -3.10
C LYS A 208 -20.05 -8.85 -3.20
N GLY A 209 -19.04 -7.99 -3.15
CA GLY A 209 -17.64 -8.38 -3.34
C GLY A 209 -16.68 -7.21 -3.43
N LEU A 210 -15.47 -7.50 -3.87
CA LEU A 210 -14.47 -6.55 -4.31
C LEU A 210 -14.73 -6.20 -5.77
N TYR A 211 -14.87 -4.91 -6.06
CA TYR A 211 -15.05 -4.40 -7.40
C TYR A 211 -13.75 -3.80 -7.90
N ILE A 212 -13.31 -4.21 -9.08
CA ILE A 212 -12.11 -3.69 -9.74
C ILE A 212 -12.50 -3.23 -11.14
N SER A 213 -12.04 -2.04 -11.53
CA SER A 213 -12.35 -1.47 -12.83
C SER A 213 -11.66 -2.25 -13.96
N GLU A 214 -12.39 -2.48 -15.03
CA GLU A 214 -11.90 -3.02 -16.30
C GLU A 214 -11.52 -1.90 -17.31
N ASN A 215 -11.58 -0.64 -16.88
CA ASN A 215 -11.21 0.51 -17.71
C ASN A 215 -9.68 0.68 -17.80
N ASN A 216 -9.03 -0.29 -18.44
CA ASN A 216 -7.63 -0.23 -18.78
C ASN A 216 -7.54 0.01 -20.30
N GLU A 217 -6.85 1.05 -20.73
CA GLU A 217 -6.73 1.44 -22.16
C GLU A 217 -6.14 0.32 -23.03
N ASN A 218 -5.41 -0.61 -22.42
CA ASN A 218 -4.85 -1.77 -23.12
C ASN A 218 -5.81 -2.98 -23.16
N ASN A 219 -6.96 -2.89 -22.49
CA ASN A 219 -7.97 -3.92 -22.55
C ASN A 219 -8.68 -3.84 -23.92
N PRO A 220 -8.72 -4.92 -24.71
CA PRO A 220 -9.43 -4.92 -26.01
C PRO A 220 -10.92 -4.56 -25.92
N GLN A 221 -11.51 -4.63 -24.72
CA GLN A 221 -12.91 -4.29 -24.48
C GLN A 221 -13.07 -2.88 -23.88
N PHE A 222 -12.01 -2.10 -23.85
CA PHE A 222 -12.05 -0.74 -23.31
C PHE A 222 -12.99 0.15 -24.15
N ASP A 223 -13.85 0.87 -23.45
CA ASP A 223 -14.74 1.89 -24.02
C ASP A 223 -14.64 3.14 -23.14
N GLU A 224 -14.11 4.22 -23.70
CA GLU A 224 -13.87 5.48 -22.96
C GLU A 224 -15.17 6.11 -22.42
N ASN A 225 -16.31 5.76 -23.01
CA ASN A 225 -17.63 6.28 -22.62
C ASN A 225 -18.30 5.45 -21.50
N LYS A 226 -17.64 4.38 -21.04
CA LYS A 226 -18.17 3.48 -20.01
C LYS A 226 -17.19 3.27 -18.88
N LEU A 227 -17.68 3.33 -17.66
CA LEU A 227 -16.95 2.90 -16.48
C LEU A 227 -17.45 1.52 -16.03
N VAL A 228 -16.63 0.48 -16.27
CA VAL A 228 -17.00 -0.92 -16.04
C VAL A 228 -16.23 -1.45 -14.82
N PHE A 229 -16.95 -2.10 -13.92
CA PHE A 229 -16.36 -2.81 -12.78
C PHE A 229 -16.75 -4.27 -12.80
N ARG A 230 -15.78 -5.14 -12.59
CA ARG A 230 -16.02 -6.56 -12.32
C ARG A 230 -16.08 -6.82 -10.83
N CYS A 231 -17.09 -7.56 -10.39
CA CYS A 231 -17.28 -7.96 -9.00
C CYS A 231 -16.61 -9.32 -8.75
N PHE A 232 -15.72 -9.39 -7.79
CA PHE A 232 -15.06 -10.61 -7.32
C PHE A 232 -15.61 -11.01 -5.96
N THR A 233 -16.03 -12.27 -5.84
CA THR A 233 -16.56 -12.84 -4.60
C THR A 233 -15.57 -13.85 -4.02
N LEU A 234 -15.51 -13.94 -2.69
CA LEU A 234 -14.79 -15.03 -2.04
C LEU A 234 -15.58 -16.31 -2.23
N GLN A 235 -14.88 -17.36 -2.61
CA GLN A 235 -15.44 -18.71 -2.63
C GLN A 235 -14.77 -19.52 -1.51
N ASP A 236 -15.58 -20.16 -0.68
CA ASP A 236 -15.07 -21.14 0.26
C ASP A 236 -14.44 -22.30 -0.54
N ARG A 237 -13.20 -22.63 -0.25
CA ARG A 237 -12.64 -23.89 -0.76
C ARG A 237 -13.48 -25.02 -0.17
N LYS A 238 -14.31 -25.66 -1.00
CA LYS A 238 -14.87 -26.97 -0.63
C LYS A 238 -13.67 -27.87 -0.26
N LYS A 239 -13.63 -28.29 1.00
CA LYS A 239 -12.68 -29.29 1.48
C LYS A 239 -12.89 -30.61 0.75
#